data_5710d7e6e35d383ec3381a487b0df5f3
#
_entry.id   5710d7e6e35d383ec3381a487b0df5f3
#
_cell.length_a   1.000
_cell.length_b   1.000
_cell.length_c   1.000
_cell.angle_alpha   90.00
_cell.angle_beta   90.00
_cell.angle_gamma   90.00
#
_symmetry.space_group_name_H-M   'P 1'
#
loop_
_entity.id
_entity.type
_entity.pdbx_description
1 polymer ?
#
loop_
_entity_poly.entity_id
_entity_poly.type
_entity_poly.pdbx_seq_one_letter_code
_entity_poly.pdbx_strand_id
1 'polypeptide(L)'
;MNTDTRLVFPYEDVPKNGTMLEIENNVRWIRMPLPMSLNHINLWLIGELNQSTLIDTGMYYEDVKNAWNDILRESDIKLENIIVTHMHPDHIGMAGWLSRHFQIPLSMSRGEYYQCRVLASDTGDRVPEEAINFYKNAGLTDNQIEAYVHRFGFFGSMLSP
;
A
#
# COMPACT_ATOMS: atom_id res chain seq x y z
N MET A 1 -13.53 -33.14 24.47
CA MET A 1 -14.17 -32.27 23.45
C MET A 1 -13.04 -31.79 22.53
N ASN A 2 -13.02 -32.31 21.32
CA ASN A 2 -12.00 -31.94 20.33
C ASN A 2 -12.51 -30.67 19.66
N THR A 3 -12.09 -29.50 20.13
CA THR A 3 -12.38 -28.23 19.44
C THR A 3 -11.50 -28.22 18.21
N ASP A 4 -12.11 -28.46 17.06
CA ASP A 4 -11.47 -28.30 15.76
C ASP A 4 -11.01 -26.82 15.63
N THR A 5 -9.70 -26.59 15.78
CA THR A 5 -9.07 -25.26 15.76
C THR A 5 -8.62 -24.87 14.35
N ARG A 6 -9.14 -25.54 13.31
CA ARG A 6 -8.82 -25.15 11.92
C ARG A 6 -9.37 -23.77 11.61
N LEU A 7 -8.56 -23.00 10.88
CA LEU A 7 -9.01 -21.71 10.35
C LEU A 7 -10.22 -21.92 9.43
N VAL A 8 -11.25 -21.13 9.65
CA VAL A 8 -12.42 -21.08 8.78
C VAL A 8 -12.28 -19.88 7.86
N PHE A 9 -12.37 -20.12 6.56
CA PHE A 9 -12.40 -19.09 5.55
C PHE A 9 -13.87 -18.88 5.14
N PRO A 10 -14.55 -17.83 5.62
CA PRO A 10 -15.99 -17.67 5.40
C PRO A 10 -16.35 -17.28 3.95
N TYR A 11 -15.36 -16.85 3.16
CA TYR A 11 -15.54 -16.46 1.77
C TYR A 11 -14.82 -17.44 0.87
N GLU A 12 -15.55 -18.11 -0.02
CA GLU A 12 -14.99 -19.02 -1.01
C GLU A 12 -14.43 -18.24 -2.21
N ASP A 13 -15.05 -17.13 -2.56
CA ASP A 13 -14.64 -16.27 -3.67
C ASP A 13 -13.53 -15.30 -3.22
N VAL A 14 -12.53 -15.18 -4.07
CA VAL A 14 -11.42 -14.23 -3.93
C VAL A 14 -11.41 -13.31 -5.15
N PRO A 15 -11.39 -11.98 -4.98
CA PRO A 15 -11.34 -11.10 -6.13
C PRO A 15 -10.08 -11.34 -6.95
N LYS A 16 -10.19 -11.20 -8.27
CA LYS A 16 -9.03 -11.21 -9.15
C LYS A 16 -8.17 -9.97 -8.87
N ASN A 17 -6.87 -10.05 -9.18
CA ASN A 17 -6.02 -8.87 -9.08
C ASN A 17 -6.59 -7.73 -9.95
N GLY A 18 -6.65 -6.54 -9.36
CA GLY A 18 -7.23 -5.36 -10.00
C GLY A 18 -8.75 -5.30 -10.00
N THR A 19 -9.43 -6.15 -9.21
CA THR A 19 -10.90 -6.14 -9.10
C THR A 19 -11.38 -5.97 -7.67
N MET A 20 -12.68 -5.71 -7.53
CA MET A 20 -13.38 -5.50 -6.27
C MET A 20 -14.49 -6.54 -6.09
N LEU A 21 -14.67 -7.02 -4.87
CA LEU A 21 -15.74 -7.94 -4.45
C LEU A 21 -16.43 -7.38 -3.21
N GLU A 22 -17.75 -7.25 -3.25
CA GLU A 22 -18.52 -6.95 -2.04
C GLU A 22 -18.64 -8.21 -1.19
N ILE A 23 -18.17 -8.15 0.06
CA ILE A 23 -18.14 -9.27 0.99
C ILE A 23 -19.20 -9.14 2.09
N GLU A 24 -19.63 -7.94 2.39
CA GLU A 24 -20.67 -7.60 3.34
C GLU A 24 -21.31 -6.28 2.92
N ASN A 25 -22.47 -5.94 3.45
CA ASN A 25 -23.16 -4.70 3.11
C ASN A 25 -22.24 -3.49 3.34
N ASN A 26 -21.96 -2.76 2.26
CA ASN A 26 -21.06 -1.60 2.26
C ASN A 26 -19.60 -1.88 2.66
N VAL A 27 -19.14 -3.13 2.57
CA VAL A 27 -17.74 -3.51 2.75
C VAL A 27 -17.24 -4.27 1.52
N ARG A 28 -16.29 -3.71 0.83
CA ARG A 28 -15.75 -4.28 -0.41
C ARG A 28 -14.26 -4.54 -0.27
N TRP A 29 -13.88 -5.73 -0.69
CA TRP A 29 -12.50 -6.17 -0.77
C TRP A 29 -11.96 -5.86 -2.16
N ILE A 30 -10.88 -5.08 -2.23
CA ILE A 30 -10.15 -4.78 -3.46
C ILE A 30 -8.81 -5.50 -3.39
N ARG A 31 -8.48 -6.25 -4.42
CA ARG A 31 -7.21 -6.95 -4.53
C ARG A 31 -6.31 -6.27 -5.54
N MET A 32 -5.27 -5.57 -5.06
CA MET A 32 -4.33 -4.85 -5.93
C MET A 32 -3.09 -5.67 -6.22
N PRO A 33 -2.59 -5.66 -7.45
CA PRO A 33 -1.39 -6.41 -7.81
C PRO A 33 -0.14 -5.83 -7.14
N LEU A 34 0.85 -6.70 -6.89
CA LEU A 34 2.20 -6.34 -6.45
C LEU A 34 3.25 -7.00 -7.34
N PRO A 35 4.35 -6.30 -7.67
CA PRO A 35 5.41 -6.82 -8.53
C PRO A 35 6.45 -7.66 -7.77
N MET A 36 6.02 -8.56 -6.88
CA MET A 36 6.91 -9.38 -6.05
C MET A 36 6.32 -10.76 -5.79
N SER A 37 7.01 -11.58 -4.97
CA SER A 37 6.58 -12.94 -4.62
C SER A 37 5.18 -12.96 -3.99
N LEU A 38 4.91 -12.02 -3.08
CA LEU A 38 3.53 -11.69 -2.69
C LEU A 38 2.94 -10.85 -3.81
N ASN A 39 2.13 -11.46 -4.66
CA ASN A 39 1.67 -10.85 -5.91
C ASN A 39 0.45 -9.92 -5.76
N HIS A 40 0.00 -9.65 -4.55
CA HIS A 40 -1.15 -8.78 -4.28
C HIS A 40 -1.13 -8.20 -2.88
N ILE A 41 -1.89 -7.12 -2.71
CA ILE A 41 -2.29 -6.57 -1.43
C ILE A 41 -3.80 -6.38 -1.39
N ASN A 42 -4.38 -6.50 -0.19
CA ASN A 42 -5.80 -6.32 0.04
C ASN A 42 -6.07 -4.91 0.54
N LEU A 43 -6.96 -4.21 -0.15
CA LEU A 43 -7.47 -2.91 0.21
C LEU A 43 -8.95 -3.02 0.54
N TRP A 44 -9.49 -2.04 1.24
CA TRP A 44 -10.89 -2.08 1.66
C TRP A 44 -11.60 -0.78 1.30
N LEU A 45 -12.80 -0.92 0.71
CA LEU A 45 -13.70 0.20 0.47
C LEU A 45 -14.92 0.05 1.39
N ILE A 46 -15.14 1.05 2.23
CA ILE A 46 -16.18 1.03 3.26
C ILE A 46 -17.15 2.17 3.02
N GLY A 47 -18.43 1.88 3.07
CA GLY A 47 -19.54 2.81 2.84
C GLY A 47 -20.25 2.60 1.51
N GLU A 48 -21.24 3.44 1.23
CA GLU A 48 -21.93 3.47 -0.06
C GLU A 48 -20.95 3.84 -1.18
N LEU A 49 -21.18 3.33 -2.41
CA LEU A 49 -20.26 3.61 -3.54
C LEU A 49 -20.09 5.11 -3.82
N ASN A 50 -21.16 5.87 -3.64
CA ASN A 50 -21.15 7.33 -3.85
C ASN A 50 -20.69 8.14 -2.62
N GLN A 51 -20.36 7.48 -1.50
CA GLN A 51 -19.92 8.08 -0.24
C GLN A 51 -19.04 7.08 0.53
N SER A 52 -17.86 6.82 0.04
CA SER A 52 -17.01 5.76 0.58
C SER A 52 -15.67 6.24 1.11
N THR A 53 -15.14 5.46 2.04
CA THR A 53 -13.80 5.60 2.59
C THR A 53 -12.93 4.45 2.09
N LEU A 54 -11.81 4.78 1.49
CA LEU A 54 -10.80 3.81 1.07
C LEU A 54 -9.77 3.60 2.19
N ILE A 55 -9.48 2.34 2.51
CA ILE A 55 -8.42 1.95 3.44
C ILE A 55 -7.26 1.36 2.64
N ASP A 56 -6.11 2.04 2.68
CA ASP A 56 -4.92 1.81 1.88
C ASP A 56 -5.15 1.97 0.36
N THR A 57 -4.07 2.06 -0.43
CA THR A 57 -4.20 2.56 -1.80
C THR A 57 -3.49 1.74 -2.87
N GLY A 58 -2.61 0.82 -2.48
CA GLY A 58 -1.74 0.08 -3.40
C GLY A 58 -0.42 0.80 -3.69
N MET A 59 0.52 0.07 -4.26
CA MET A 59 1.83 0.57 -4.65
C MET A 59 1.74 1.46 -5.90
N TYR A 60 2.59 2.48 -5.98
CA TYR A 60 2.64 3.35 -7.16
C TYR A 60 3.44 2.68 -8.28
N TYR A 61 2.75 2.00 -9.18
CA TYR A 61 3.27 1.53 -10.46
C TYR A 61 2.11 1.32 -11.47
N GLU A 62 2.46 1.08 -12.73
CA GLU A 62 1.52 1.17 -13.85
C GLU A 62 0.34 0.18 -13.74
N ASP A 63 0.58 -1.07 -13.34
CA ASP A 63 -0.50 -2.07 -13.23
C ASP A 63 -1.53 -1.69 -12.16
N VAL A 64 -1.10 -1.10 -11.04
CA VAL A 64 -2.02 -0.62 -9.98
C VAL A 64 -2.80 0.59 -10.47
N LYS A 65 -2.16 1.50 -11.19
CA LYS A 65 -2.84 2.66 -11.77
C LYS A 65 -3.88 2.23 -12.81
N ASN A 66 -3.56 1.25 -13.64
CA ASN A 66 -4.50 0.68 -14.61
C ASN A 66 -5.66 -0.01 -13.91
N ALA A 67 -5.39 -0.81 -12.87
CA ALA A 67 -6.42 -1.44 -12.05
C ALA A 67 -7.37 -0.41 -11.41
N TRP A 68 -6.83 0.69 -10.86
CA TRP A 68 -7.67 1.78 -10.36
C TRP A 68 -8.51 2.44 -11.46
N ASN A 69 -7.94 2.71 -12.63
CA ASN A 69 -8.68 3.28 -13.76
C ASN A 69 -9.83 2.36 -14.20
N ASP A 70 -9.62 1.04 -14.20
CA ASP A 70 -10.64 0.06 -14.53
C ASP A 70 -11.74 0.02 -13.46
N ILE A 71 -11.39 -0.06 -12.18
CA ILE A 71 -12.35 -0.03 -11.06
C ILE A 71 -13.19 1.25 -11.11
N LEU A 72 -12.56 2.42 -11.30
CA LEU A 72 -13.24 3.71 -11.35
C LEU A 72 -14.16 3.86 -12.56
N ARG A 73 -13.80 3.26 -13.69
CA ARG A 73 -14.62 3.26 -14.91
C ARG A 73 -15.84 2.33 -14.78
N GLU A 74 -15.67 1.19 -14.11
CA GLU A 74 -16.69 0.15 -13.99
C GLU A 74 -17.66 0.34 -12.81
N SER A 75 -17.34 1.28 -11.92
CA SER A 75 -18.14 1.56 -10.72
C SER A 75 -18.31 3.06 -10.50
N ASP A 76 -19.45 3.44 -9.94
CA ASP A 76 -19.76 4.84 -9.58
C ASP A 76 -19.15 5.23 -8.22
N ILE A 77 -17.89 4.84 -7.99
CA ILE A 77 -17.19 5.15 -6.73
C ILE A 77 -16.93 6.65 -6.63
N LYS A 78 -17.37 7.23 -5.50
CA LYS A 78 -16.98 8.56 -5.05
C LYS A 78 -16.36 8.42 -3.67
N LEU A 79 -15.05 8.60 -3.62
CA LEU A 79 -14.33 8.61 -2.35
C LEU A 79 -14.54 9.97 -1.65
N GLU A 80 -14.79 9.92 -0.36
CA GLU A 80 -14.79 11.09 0.53
C GLU A 80 -13.54 11.14 1.41
N ASN A 81 -12.97 9.98 1.71
CA ASN A 81 -11.78 9.87 2.55
C ASN A 81 -10.85 8.76 2.05
N ILE A 82 -9.57 8.95 2.32
CA ILE A 82 -8.56 7.91 2.24
C ILE A 82 -7.92 7.80 3.63
N ILE A 83 -7.87 6.58 4.16
CA ILE A 83 -7.15 6.27 5.39
C ILE A 83 -5.99 5.34 5.02
N VAL A 84 -4.78 5.74 5.32
CA VAL A 84 -3.59 4.90 5.17
C VAL A 84 -3.20 4.34 6.52
N THR A 85 -3.14 3.01 6.60
CA THR A 85 -2.84 2.30 7.85
C THR A 85 -1.40 2.55 8.29
N HIS A 86 -0.45 2.50 7.35
CA HIS A 86 0.97 2.75 7.60
C HIS A 86 1.72 3.14 6.31
N MET A 87 2.98 3.53 6.46
CA MET A 87 3.76 4.19 5.41
C MET A 87 4.31 3.26 4.33
N HIS A 88 4.18 1.95 4.40
CA HIS A 88 4.74 1.06 3.38
C HIS A 88 4.19 1.37 1.98
N PRO A 89 5.02 1.29 0.92
CA PRO A 89 4.64 1.72 -0.43
C PRO A 89 3.42 1.01 -1.01
N ASP A 90 3.20 -0.25 -0.65
CA ASP A 90 2.03 -1.03 -1.07
C ASP A 90 0.71 -0.57 -0.39
N HIS A 91 0.80 0.24 0.65
CA HIS A 91 -0.34 0.86 1.33
C HIS A 91 -0.53 2.33 0.94
N ILE A 92 0.53 3.14 0.93
CA ILE A 92 0.44 4.58 0.68
C ILE A 92 0.71 4.98 -0.79
N GLY A 93 1.26 4.09 -1.61
CA GLY A 93 1.83 4.43 -2.91
C GLY A 93 0.93 5.24 -3.83
N MET A 94 -0.35 4.87 -3.96
CA MET A 94 -1.31 5.58 -4.81
C MET A 94 -2.06 6.72 -4.11
N ALA A 95 -1.79 6.97 -2.81
CA ALA A 95 -2.57 7.92 -2.02
C ALA A 95 -2.54 9.36 -2.59
N GLY A 96 -1.39 9.85 -3.04
CA GLY A 96 -1.28 11.16 -3.65
C GLY A 96 -2.08 11.29 -4.94
N TRP A 97 -2.01 10.26 -5.81
CA TRP A 97 -2.77 10.23 -7.06
C TRP A 97 -4.29 10.19 -6.80
N LEU A 98 -4.77 9.32 -5.92
CA LEU A 98 -6.19 9.22 -5.58
C LEU A 98 -6.71 10.48 -4.88
N SER A 99 -5.95 11.03 -3.91
CA SER A 99 -6.32 12.25 -3.21
C SER A 99 -6.52 13.43 -4.17
N ARG A 100 -5.65 13.57 -5.18
CA ARG A 100 -5.81 14.61 -6.22
C ARG A 100 -6.96 14.30 -7.18
N HIS A 101 -7.13 13.04 -7.57
CA HIS A 101 -8.21 12.64 -8.48
C HIS A 101 -9.58 12.99 -7.91
N PHE A 102 -9.81 12.69 -6.62
CA PHE A 102 -11.08 12.94 -5.93
C PHE A 102 -11.12 14.28 -5.19
N GLN A 103 -10.00 15.00 -5.09
CA GLN A 103 -9.86 16.26 -4.31
C GLN A 103 -10.25 16.06 -2.83
N ILE A 104 -9.83 14.97 -2.22
CA ILE A 104 -10.17 14.58 -0.86
C ILE A 104 -8.93 14.51 0.03
N PRO A 105 -9.10 14.66 1.37
CA PRO A 105 -8.02 14.53 2.32
C PRO A 105 -7.50 13.11 2.44
N LEU A 106 -6.23 13.01 2.81
CA LEU A 106 -5.56 11.79 3.25
C LEU A 106 -5.44 11.81 4.77
N SER A 107 -5.84 10.73 5.42
CA SER A 107 -5.70 10.53 6.86
C SER A 107 -4.74 9.40 7.16
N MET A 108 -3.80 9.61 8.06
CA MET A 108 -2.93 8.58 8.62
C MET A 108 -2.40 9.01 10.00
N SER A 109 -1.79 8.09 10.75
CA SER A 109 -1.22 8.44 12.03
C SER A 109 -0.05 9.41 11.86
N ARG A 110 0.18 10.26 12.86
CA ARG A 110 1.28 11.23 12.84
C ARG A 110 2.64 10.58 12.72
N GLY A 111 2.84 9.44 13.40
CA GLY A 111 4.10 8.68 13.34
C GLY A 111 4.40 8.19 11.93
N GLU A 112 3.43 7.54 11.30
CA GLU A 112 3.52 7.02 9.94
C GLU A 112 3.73 8.14 8.92
N TYR A 113 3.01 9.27 9.08
CA TYR A 113 3.18 10.43 8.22
C TYR A 113 4.61 10.99 8.27
N TYR A 114 5.16 11.19 9.47
CA TYR A 114 6.52 11.71 9.59
C TYR A 114 7.56 10.71 9.07
N GLN A 115 7.40 9.44 9.36
CA GLN A 115 8.30 8.41 8.83
C GLN A 115 8.27 8.35 7.30
N CYS A 116 7.07 8.39 6.72
CA CYS A 116 6.89 8.46 5.27
C CYS A 116 7.59 9.68 4.68
N ARG A 117 7.41 10.88 5.28
CA ARG A 117 8.01 12.13 4.80
C ARG A 117 9.52 12.11 4.88
N VAL A 118 10.09 11.55 5.96
CA VAL A 118 11.54 11.39 6.11
C VAL A 118 12.09 10.47 5.02
N LEU A 119 11.51 9.28 4.87
CA LEU A 119 11.97 8.30 3.86
C LEU A 119 11.77 8.81 2.42
N ALA A 120 10.67 9.51 2.15
CA ALA A 120 10.43 10.11 0.83
C ALA A 120 11.37 11.26 0.50
N SER A 121 11.89 11.97 1.51
CA SER A 121 12.86 13.06 1.34
C SER A 121 14.31 12.57 1.35
N ASP A 122 14.55 11.34 1.78
CA ASP A 122 15.90 10.75 1.83
C ASP A 122 16.29 10.25 0.43
N THR A 123 16.54 11.21 -0.44
CA THR A 123 16.92 11.01 -1.85
C THR A 123 18.43 11.18 -2.05
N GLY A 124 19.19 11.12 -0.95
CA GLY A 124 20.63 11.35 -0.99
C GLY A 124 21.38 10.31 -1.81
N ASP A 125 22.34 10.75 -2.60
CA ASP A 125 23.23 9.88 -3.38
C ASP A 125 24.16 9.04 -2.49
N ARG A 126 24.14 9.27 -1.19
CA ARG A 126 25.06 8.64 -0.24
C ARG A 126 24.32 8.15 1.00
N VAL A 127 24.42 6.85 1.23
CA VAL A 127 23.96 6.22 2.48
C VAL A 127 24.74 6.76 3.67
N PRO A 128 24.09 7.16 4.78
CA PRO A 128 24.77 7.56 6.00
C PRO A 128 25.69 6.46 6.53
N GLU A 129 26.87 6.85 6.99
CA GLU A 129 27.89 5.90 7.48
C GLU A 129 27.40 5.13 8.71
N GLU A 130 26.60 5.79 9.56
CA GLU A 130 25.98 5.20 10.74
C GLU A 130 24.99 4.08 10.37
N ALA A 131 24.25 4.20 9.26
CA ALA A 131 23.35 3.15 8.78
C ALA A 131 24.15 1.93 8.31
N ILE A 132 25.24 2.13 7.57
CA ILE A 132 26.15 1.06 7.16
C ILE A 132 26.73 0.35 8.39
N ASN A 133 27.23 1.11 9.36
CA ASN A 133 27.80 0.57 10.59
C ASN A 133 26.75 -0.19 11.42
N PHE A 134 25.52 0.32 11.50
CA PHE A 134 24.43 -0.37 12.17
C PHE A 134 24.18 -1.76 11.56
N TYR A 135 24.04 -1.86 10.24
CA TYR A 135 23.80 -3.14 9.57
C TYR A 135 25.00 -4.09 9.62
N LYS A 136 26.25 -3.57 9.57
CA LYS A 136 27.45 -4.37 9.83
C LYS A 136 27.43 -5.00 11.22
N ASN A 137 27.12 -4.19 12.23
CA ASN A 137 27.03 -4.65 13.62
C ASN A 137 25.87 -5.64 13.84
N ALA A 138 24.79 -5.52 13.04
CA ALA A 138 23.69 -6.48 13.02
C ALA A 138 24.03 -7.79 12.28
N GLY A 139 25.23 -7.91 11.71
CA GLY A 139 25.71 -9.14 11.08
C GLY A 139 25.41 -9.28 9.58
N LEU A 140 25.04 -8.20 8.89
CA LEU A 140 24.87 -8.24 7.43
C LEU A 140 26.25 -8.42 6.77
N THR A 141 26.26 -9.28 5.75
CA THR A 141 27.42 -9.49 4.88
C THR A 141 27.63 -8.28 3.95
N ASP A 142 28.84 -8.13 3.40
CA ASP A 142 29.16 -7.04 2.46
C ASP A 142 28.19 -7.02 1.25
N ASN A 143 27.83 -8.18 0.69
CA ASN A 143 26.85 -8.28 -0.40
C ASN A 143 25.45 -7.77 0.00
N GLN A 144 25.02 -8.03 1.24
CA GLN A 144 23.74 -7.55 1.75
C GLN A 144 23.77 -6.02 1.99
N ILE A 145 24.90 -5.51 2.43
CA ILE A 145 25.13 -4.06 2.59
C ILE A 145 25.14 -3.37 1.22
N GLU A 146 25.80 -3.93 0.23
CA GLU A 146 25.78 -3.42 -1.14
C GLU A 146 24.36 -3.37 -1.70
N ALA A 147 23.57 -4.44 -1.49
CA ALA A 147 22.15 -4.46 -1.87
C ALA A 147 21.31 -3.42 -1.12
N TYR A 148 21.61 -3.14 0.14
CA TYR A 148 20.97 -2.06 0.91
C TYR A 148 21.34 -0.69 0.32
N VAL A 149 22.61 -0.42 0.04
CA VAL A 149 23.09 0.83 -0.57
C VAL A 149 22.39 1.10 -1.90
N HIS A 150 22.24 0.08 -2.75
CA HIS A 150 21.53 0.21 -4.02
C HIS A 150 20.04 0.55 -3.89
N ARG A 151 19.40 0.20 -2.77
CA ARG A 151 17.97 0.48 -2.50
C ARG A 151 17.75 1.76 -1.72
N PHE A 152 18.82 2.35 -1.20
CA PHE A 152 18.72 3.59 -0.43
C PHE A 152 18.15 4.71 -1.30
N GLY A 153 17.19 5.47 -0.77
CA GLY A 153 16.53 6.54 -1.52
C GLY A 153 15.40 6.09 -2.49
N PHE A 154 15.21 4.79 -2.68
CA PHE A 154 14.17 4.27 -3.60
C PHE A 154 12.73 4.49 -3.10
N PHE A 155 12.55 4.70 -1.80
CA PHE A 155 11.23 4.79 -1.19
C PHE A 155 10.36 5.86 -1.87
N GLY A 156 10.90 7.05 -2.09
CA GLY A 156 10.18 8.15 -2.71
C GLY A 156 9.67 7.85 -4.13
N SER A 157 10.38 7.01 -4.89
CA SER A 157 9.97 6.62 -6.24
C SER A 157 8.78 5.65 -6.28
N MET A 158 8.48 5.00 -5.15
CA MET A 158 7.34 4.10 -5.00
C MET A 158 6.06 4.79 -4.53
N LEU A 159 6.08 6.12 -4.40
CA LEU A 159 4.96 6.95 -4.00
C LEU A 159 4.52 7.84 -5.17
N SER A 160 3.21 7.95 -5.36
CA SER A 160 2.66 8.92 -6.31
C SER A 160 2.91 10.35 -5.82
N PRO A 161 3.34 11.25 -6.69
CA PRO A 161 3.62 12.62 -6.30
C PRO A 161 2.39 13.30 -5.73
#